data_e6c3d55b3dd021afab355341775a7bd2
#
_entry.id   e6c3d55b3dd021afab355341775a7bd2
#
_cell.length_a   1.000
_cell.length_b   1.000
_cell.length_c   1.000
_cell.angle_alpha   90.00
_cell.angle_beta   90.00
_cell.angle_gamma   90.00
#
_symmetry.space_group_name_H-M   'P 1'
#
loop_
_entity.id
_entity.type
_entity.pdbx_description
1 polymer ?
#
loop_
_entity_poly.entity_id
_entity_poly.type
_entity_poly.pdbx_seq_one_letter_code
_entity_poly.pdbx_strand_id
1 'polypeptide(L)'
;MARVRTNTKLKPSKKADLQVVKPVKTTRYSDIDLNNWRAYDHVKTDTLWEFPTRLKEGGHSNEYHGNYIPQIAQQLYERFTKKNDVVLDLFFGSGTSGIEAINMGRRCIGVELKDELAESVSQKFTPKQLVTDVRIICADSASEEMREKVQASLDIMRE
;
A
#
# COMPACT_ATOMS: atom_id res chain seq x y z
N MET A 1 -37.89 -47.65 31.04
CA MET A 1 -37.11 -46.73 30.19
C MET A 1 -37.19 -45.33 30.78
N ALA A 2 -36.16 -44.88 31.45
CA ALA A 2 -36.10 -43.58 32.09
C ALA A 2 -35.27 -42.62 31.25
N ARG A 3 -35.86 -41.48 30.82
CA ARG A 3 -35.16 -40.41 30.10
C ARG A 3 -34.49 -39.48 31.12
N VAL A 4 -33.15 -39.49 31.12
CA VAL A 4 -32.37 -38.50 31.85
C VAL A 4 -32.30 -37.23 30.97
N ARG A 5 -32.92 -36.12 31.44
CA ARG A 5 -32.71 -34.78 30.86
C ARG A 5 -31.60 -34.11 31.68
N THR A 6 -30.44 -33.97 31.06
CA THR A 6 -29.35 -33.13 31.56
C THR A 6 -29.59 -31.69 31.14
N ASN A 7 -29.92 -30.87 32.11
CA ASN A 7 -30.15 -29.42 31.94
C ASN A 7 -28.81 -28.71 32.18
N THR A 8 -28.00 -28.53 31.13
CA THR A 8 -26.72 -27.80 31.23
C THR A 8 -27.03 -26.30 31.10
N LYS A 9 -27.11 -25.59 32.22
CA LYS A 9 -27.17 -24.11 32.23
C LYS A 9 -25.85 -23.55 31.72
N LEU A 10 -25.87 -22.99 30.51
CA LEU A 10 -24.80 -22.17 29.99
C LEU A 10 -24.62 -20.91 30.85
N LYS A 11 -23.46 -20.72 31.41
CA LYS A 11 -23.10 -19.50 32.13
C LYS A 11 -23.04 -18.34 31.12
N PRO A 12 -23.55 -17.14 31.45
CA PRO A 12 -23.43 -15.99 30.55
C PRO A 12 -21.97 -15.63 30.36
N SER A 13 -21.54 -15.50 29.11
CA SER A 13 -20.21 -15.02 28.73
C SER A 13 -20.01 -13.60 29.28
N LYS A 14 -18.88 -13.33 29.91
CA LYS A 14 -18.48 -11.98 30.32
C LYS A 14 -18.57 -11.07 29.10
N LYS A 15 -19.37 -9.99 29.19
CA LYS A 15 -19.35 -8.90 28.21
C LYS A 15 -17.92 -8.40 28.14
N ALA A 16 -17.30 -8.51 26.96
CA ALA A 16 -16.04 -7.85 26.70
C ALA A 16 -16.28 -6.33 26.86
N ASP A 17 -15.52 -5.70 27.76
CA ASP A 17 -15.49 -4.25 27.87
C ASP A 17 -14.99 -3.70 26.54
N LEU A 18 -15.90 -3.22 25.72
CA LEU A 18 -15.60 -2.43 24.55
C LEU A 18 -14.98 -1.11 25.05
N GLN A 19 -13.66 -1.06 25.09
CA GLN A 19 -12.96 0.20 25.28
C GLN A 19 -13.34 1.12 24.13
N VAL A 20 -14.08 2.18 24.43
CA VAL A 20 -14.36 3.25 23.47
C VAL A 20 -13.04 3.90 23.11
N VAL A 21 -12.50 3.52 21.95
CA VAL A 21 -11.32 4.15 21.39
C VAL A 21 -11.69 5.60 21.14
N LYS A 22 -11.04 6.53 21.87
CA LYS A 22 -11.23 7.97 21.62
C LYS A 22 -10.90 8.25 20.17
N PRO A 23 -11.74 9.00 19.43
CA PRO A 23 -11.45 9.32 18.05
C PRO A 23 -10.08 10.01 18.00
N VAL A 24 -9.14 9.37 17.31
CA VAL A 24 -7.88 10.00 16.97
C VAL A 24 -8.24 11.24 16.17
N LYS A 25 -7.68 12.42 16.55
CA LYS A 25 -7.81 13.61 15.73
C LYS A 25 -7.33 13.23 14.34
N THR A 26 -8.25 13.09 13.39
CA THR A 26 -7.94 12.71 12.02
C THR A 26 -7.14 13.85 11.40
N THR A 27 -5.84 13.72 11.42
CA THR A 27 -5.02 14.49 10.50
C THR A 27 -5.48 14.10 9.09
N ARG A 28 -5.68 15.10 8.23
CA ARG A 28 -6.02 14.91 6.82
C ARG A 28 -5.08 13.84 6.24
N TYR A 29 -5.61 12.74 5.74
CA TYR A 29 -4.82 11.58 5.28
C TYR A 29 -4.60 11.57 3.75
N SER A 30 -5.06 12.61 3.04
CA SER A 30 -4.78 12.83 1.63
C SER A 30 -4.63 14.31 1.32
N ASP A 31 -4.11 14.63 0.15
CA ASP A 31 -3.97 16.00 -0.33
C ASP A 31 -5.25 16.55 -0.98
N ILE A 32 -6.30 15.75 -1.12
CA ILE A 32 -7.57 16.17 -1.74
C ILE A 32 -8.18 17.34 -0.96
N ASP A 33 -8.45 18.43 -1.67
CA ASP A 33 -9.17 19.57 -1.14
C ASP A 33 -10.65 19.51 -1.53
N LEU A 34 -11.48 19.13 -0.57
CA LEU A 34 -12.93 19.00 -0.79
C LEU A 34 -13.63 20.33 -1.14
N ASN A 35 -13.01 21.48 -0.82
CA ASN A 35 -13.54 22.79 -1.26
C ASN A 35 -13.34 23.01 -2.76
N ASN A 36 -12.40 22.30 -3.37
CA ASN A 36 -12.09 22.33 -4.79
C ASN A 36 -12.32 20.96 -5.45
N TRP A 37 -13.36 20.24 -5.07
CA TRP A 37 -13.63 18.87 -5.49
C TRP A 37 -13.67 18.66 -7.00
N ARG A 38 -14.06 19.69 -7.78
CA ARG A 38 -14.09 19.62 -9.25
C ARG A 38 -12.72 19.41 -9.89
N ALA A 39 -11.64 19.74 -9.20
CA ALA A 39 -10.28 19.48 -9.67
C ALA A 39 -9.92 17.97 -9.64
N TYR A 40 -10.77 17.16 -9.00
CA TYR A 40 -10.56 15.72 -8.80
C TYR A 40 -11.57 14.85 -9.55
N ASP A 41 -12.13 15.33 -10.66
CA ASP A 41 -13.09 14.58 -11.49
C ASP A 41 -12.55 13.25 -12.02
N HIS A 42 -11.21 13.11 -12.07
CA HIS A 42 -10.53 11.88 -12.46
C HIS A 42 -10.51 10.83 -11.33
N VAL A 43 -10.82 11.21 -10.09
CA VAL A 43 -10.88 10.29 -8.95
C VAL A 43 -12.16 9.48 -9.00
N LYS A 44 -12.02 8.18 -9.18
CA LYS A 44 -13.15 7.24 -9.27
C LYS A 44 -13.81 7.07 -7.91
N THR A 45 -15.09 7.37 -7.78
CA THR A 45 -15.84 7.22 -6.52
C THR A 45 -16.69 5.95 -6.47
N ASP A 46 -16.87 5.30 -7.62
CA ASP A 46 -17.66 4.08 -7.76
C ASP A 46 -16.92 2.85 -7.25
N THR A 47 -17.65 1.75 -7.10
CA THR A 47 -17.10 0.44 -6.76
C THR A 47 -16.49 -0.28 -7.97
N LEU A 48 -16.91 0.07 -9.18
CA LEU A 48 -16.37 -0.41 -10.45
C LEU A 48 -15.50 0.66 -11.08
N TRP A 49 -14.21 0.36 -11.26
CA TRP A 49 -13.26 1.26 -11.92
C TRP A 49 -12.97 0.76 -13.32
N GLU A 50 -13.39 1.51 -14.30
CA GLU A 50 -13.13 1.24 -15.70
C GLU A 50 -12.05 2.19 -16.23
N PHE A 51 -11.04 1.63 -16.87
CA PHE A 51 -9.97 2.36 -17.54
C PHE A 51 -9.89 1.87 -19.00
N PRO A 52 -10.19 2.72 -19.99
CA PRO A 52 -10.26 2.29 -21.39
C PRO A 52 -8.91 1.81 -21.92
N THR A 53 -7.82 2.32 -21.40
CA THR A 53 -6.46 1.96 -21.81
C THR A 53 -5.52 1.96 -20.60
N ARG A 54 -4.49 1.11 -20.66
CA ARG A 54 -3.37 1.16 -19.71
C ARG A 54 -2.53 2.39 -19.96
N LEU A 55 -2.20 3.13 -18.90
CA LEU A 55 -1.20 4.20 -18.97
C LEU A 55 0.17 3.61 -19.34
N LYS A 56 0.80 4.18 -20.37
CA LYS A 56 2.12 3.75 -20.86
C LYS A 56 3.23 4.75 -20.54
N GLU A 57 2.84 5.97 -20.19
CA GLU A 57 3.73 7.07 -19.86
C GLU A 57 4.34 6.90 -18.47
N GLY A 58 5.41 7.63 -18.16
CA GLY A 58 5.98 7.66 -16.82
C GLY A 58 6.94 6.51 -16.48
N GLY A 59 7.45 5.76 -17.49
CA GLY A 59 8.46 4.71 -17.26
C GLY A 59 7.91 3.30 -17.09
N HIS A 60 6.61 3.10 -17.40
CA HIS A 60 5.99 1.78 -17.33
C HIS A 60 6.36 0.89 -18.52
N SER A 61 6.63 -0.39 -18.26
CA SER A 61 6.81 -1.42 -19.29
C SER A 61 5.72 -2.50 -19.18
N ASN A 62 5.45 -3.19 -20.29
CA ASN A 62 4.51 -4.31 -20.34
C ASN A 62 5.23 -5.67 -20.33
N GLU A 63 6.53 -5.69 -20.07
CA GLU A 63 7.37 -6.89 -20.18
C GLU A 63 7.12 -7.91 -19.07
N TYR A 64 6.61 -7.47 -17.93
CA TYR A 64 6.31 -8.34 -16.80
C TYR A 64 4.84 -8.76 -16.79
N HIS A 65 4.59 -10.07 -16.94
CA HIS A 65 3.27 -10.65 -16.79
C HIS A 65 2.82 -10.56 -15.33
N GLY A 66 1.70 -9.94 -15.05
CA GLY A 66 1.20 -9.73 -13.69
C GLY A 66 1.21 -8.27 -13.23
N ASN A 67 1.72 -7.35 -14.05
CA ASN A 67 1.60 -5.93 -13.77
C ASN A 67 0.12 -5.50 -13.82
N TYR A 68 -0.35 -4.91 -12.73
CA TYR A 68 -1.61 -4.17 -12.77
C TYR A 68 -1.43 -2.82 -13.50
N ILE A 69 -2.53 -2.20 -13.90
CA ILE A 69 -2.47 -0.92 -14.60
C ILE A 69 -2.09 0.22 -13.64
N PRO A 70 -1.20 1.15 -14.03
CA PRO A 70 -0.71 2.24 -13.18
C PRO A 70 -1.81 3.10 -12.56
N GLN A 71 -2.90 3.29 -13.27
CA GLN A 71 -4.05 4.09 -12.83
C GLN A 71 -4.67 3.58 -11.51
N ILE A 72 -4.51 2.29 -11.17
CA ILE A 72 -4.96 1.77 -9.87
C ILE A 72 -4.13 2.37 -8.74
N ALA A 73 -2.81 2.40 -8.88
CA ALA A 73 -1.94 3.03 -7.89
C ALA A 73 -2.23 4.52 -7.76
N GLN A 74 -2.42 5.23 -8.88
CA GLN A 74 -2.79 6.66 -8.87
C GLN A 74 -4.05 6.91 -8.06
N GLN A 75 -5.13 6.14 -8.31
CA GLN A 75 -6.38 6.26 -7.59
C GLN A 75 -6.22 6.03 -6.08
N LEU A 76 -5.41 5.04 -5.68
CA LEU A 76 -5.16 4.73 -4.29
C LEU A 76 -4.31 5.81 -3.61
N TYR A 77 -3.24 6.25 -4.26
CA TYR A 77 -2.32 7.23 -3.68
C TYR A 77 -2.99 8.59 -3.50
N GLU A 78 -3.75 9.04 -4.47
CA GLU A 78 -4.45 10.31 -4.37
C GLU A 78 -5.46 10.33 -3.23
N ARG A 79 -6.16 9.22 -3.01
CA ARG A 79 -7.18 9.11 -1.95
C ARG A 79 -6.61 8.93 -0.56
N PHE A 80 -5.54 8.15 -0.44
CA PHE A 80 -5.13 7.59 0.86
C PHE A 80 -3.73 8.00 1.28
N THR A 81 -3.06 8.86 0.53
CA THR A 81 -1.72 9.33 0.85
C THR A 81 -1.54 10.81 0.56
N LYS A 82 -0.49 11.39 1.14
CA LYS A 82 -0.03 12.77 0.89
C LYS A 82 1.30 12.76 0.17
N LYS A 83 1.67 13.90 -0.40
CA LYS A 83 3.05 14.13 -0.84
C LYS A 83 4.02 13.86 0.31
N ASN A 84 5.13 13.22 -0.01
CA ASN A 84 6.18 12.76 0.91
C ASN A 84 5.79 11.60 1.85
N ASP A 85 4.57 11.06 1.79
CA ASP A 85 4.27 9.82 2.49
C ASP A 85 5.08 8.66 1.90
N VAL A 86 5.37 7.67 2.74
CA VAL A 86 6.02 6.43 2.33
C VAL A 86 4.97 5.36 2.12
N VAL A 87 4.93 4.81 0.92
CA VAL A 87 4.07 3.67 0.54
C VAL A 87 4.87 2.39 0.68
N LEU A 88 4.28 1.38 1.28
CA LEU A 88 4.84 0.03 1.34
C LEU A 88 4.10 -0.89 0.36
N ASP A 89 4.85 -1.51 -0.55
CA ASP A 89 4.35 -2.56 -1.44
C ASP A 89 5.08 -3.87 -1.14
N LEU A 90 4.34 -4.85 -0.64
CA LEU A 90 4.88 -6.17 -0.24
C LEU A 90 5.05 -7.15 -1.41
N PHE A 91 4.60 -6.78 -2.61
CA PHE A 91 4.66 -7.60 -3.82
C PHE A 91 5.08 -6.74 -5.01
N PHE A 92 6.28 -6.17 -4.91
CA PHE A 92 6.72 -5.04 -5.73
C PHE A 92 6.78 -5.35 -7.24
N GLY A 93 7.08 -6.60 -7.60
CA GLY A 93 7.12 -7.04 -8.99
C GLY A 93 8.01 -6.14 -9.85
N SER A 94 7.48 -5.65 -10.95
CA SER A 94 8.20 -4.74 -11.85
C SER A 94 8.17 -3.27 -11.44
N GLY A 95 7.70 -2.94 -10.25
CA GLY A 95 7.80 -1.61 -9.65
C GLY A 95 6.74 -0.59 -10.09
N THR A 96 5.58 -1.04 -10.57
CA THR A 96 4.50 -0.13 -10.98
C THR A 96 4.11 0.85 -9.87
N SER A 97 3.93 0.34 -8.65
CA SER A 97 3.63 1.13 -7.46
C SER A 97 4.71 2.17 -7.14
N GLY A 98 5.98 1.77 -7.21
CA GLY A 98 7.11 2.67 -6.95
C GLY A 98 7.22 3.78 -7.98
N ILE A 99 7.03 3.47 -9.25
CA ILE A 99 7.04 4.46 -10.34
C ILE A 99 5.93 5.50 -10.10
N GLU A 100 4.71 5.06 -9.79
CA GLU A 100 3.61 5.96 -9.53
C GLU A 100 3.78 6.74 -8.22
N ALA A 101 4.36 6.14 -7.18
CA ALA A 101 4.67 6.86 -5.96
C ALA A 101 5.58 8.07 -6.24
N ILE A 102 6.65 7.88 -7.00
CA ILE A 102 7.57 8.96 -7.38
C ILE A 102 6.87 10.00 -8.26
N ASN A 103 6.16 9.55 -9.30
CA ASN A 103 5.45 10.45 -10.23
C ASN A 103 4.47 11.38 -9.50
N MET A 104 3.90 10.89 -8.39
CA MET A 104 2.95 11.62 -7.56
C MET A 104 3.59 12.31 -6.34
N GLY A 105 4.91 12.29 -6.21
CA GLY A 105 5.65 12.92 -5.10
C GLY A 105 5.51 12.18 -3.77
N ARG A 106 5.31 10.87 -3.80
CA ARG A 106 5.38 9.96 -2.66
C ARG A 106 6.71 9.24 -2.68
N ARG A 107 7.05 8.56 -1.59
CA ARG A 107 8.19 7.65 -1.48
C ARG A 107 7.70 6.22 -1.40
N CYS A 108 8.54 5.24 -1.72
CA CYS A 108 8.14 3.85 -1.77
C CYS A 108 9.17 2.92 -1.15
N ILE A 109 8.69 1.94 -0.39
CA ILE A 109 9.46 0.75 -0.02
C ILE A 109 8.80 -0.42 -0.72
N GLY A 110 9.51 -1.08 -1.63
CA GLY A 110 9.07 -2.25 -2.35
C GLY A 110 9.75 -3.51 -1.83
N VAL A 111 8.98 -4.57 -1.59
CA VAL A 111 9.50 -5.89 -1.24
C VAL A 111 9.28 -6.83 -2.41
N GLU A 112 10.32 -7.50 -2.86
CA GLU A 112 10.29 -8.48 -3.93
C GLU A 112 11.02 -9.75 -3.50
N LEU A 113 10.42 -10.90 -3.79
CA LEU A 113 10.97 -12.19 -3.39
C LEU A 113 12.15 -12.62 -4.28
N LYS A 114 12.08 -12.29 -5.57
CA LYS A 114 13.04 -12.75 -6.57
C LYS A 114 14.18 -11.75 -6.73
N ASP A 115 15.40 -12.16 -6.46
CA ASP A 115 16.61 -11.33 -6.58
C ASP A 115 16.75 -10.71 -7.97
N GLU A 116 16.61 -11.52 -9.03
CA GLU A 116 16.74 -11.07 -10.40
C GLU A 116 15.73 -9.98 -10.77
N LEU A 117 14.51 -10.10 -10.22
CA LEU A 117 13.47 -9.10 -10.45
C LEU A 117 13.71 -7.84 -9.64
N ALA A 118 14.13 -7.97 -8.38
CA ALA A 118 14.51 -6.85 -7.53
C ALA A 118 15.66 -6.04 -8.14
N GLU A 119 16.68 -6.72 -8.70
CA GLU A 119 17.77 -6.09 -9.40
C GLU A 119 17.31 -5.41 -10.70
N SER A 120 16.52 -6.10 -11.52
CA SER A 120 15.99 -5.55 -12.76
C SER A 120 15.12 -4.31 -12.52
N VAL A 121 14.28 -4.33 -11.50
CA VAL A 121 13.41 -3.19 -11.19
C VAL A 121 14.20 -2.00 -10.64
N SER A 122 15.31 -2.25 -9.93
CA SER A 122 16.17 -1.18 -9.42
C SER A 122 16.75 -0.30 -10.54
N GLN A 123 17.00 -0.89 -11.70
CA GLN A 123 17.52 -0.17 -12.88
C GLN A 123 16.52 0.83 -13.48
N LYS A 124 15.24 0.75 -13.12
CA LYS A 124 14.22 1.71 -13.55
C LYS A 124 14.27 3.04 -12.79
N PHE A 125 15.01 3.09 -11.70
CA PHE A 125 15.13 4.28 -10.86
C PHE A 125 16.54 4.86 -10.97
N THR A 126 16.65 6.17 -10.94
CA THR A 126 17.96 6.81 -10.88
C THR A 126 18.66 6.52 -9.55
N PRO A 127 20.01 6.55 -9.50
CA PRO A 127 20.71 6.37 -8.23
C PRO A 127 20.24 7.31 -7.12
N LYS A 128 19.89 8.55 -7.46
CA LYS A 128 19.33 9.51 -6.51
C LYS A 128 17.99 9.01 -5.93
N GLN A 129 17.07 8.57 -6.80
CA GLN A 129 15.75 8.07 -6.36
C GLN A 129 15.88 6.84 -5.47
N LEU A 130 16.84 5.94 -5.74
CA LEU A 130 17.10 4.76 -4.89
C LEU A 130 17.63 5.14 -3.51
N VAL A 131 18.21 6.32 -3.37
CA VAL A 131 18.69 6.81 -2.06
C VAL A 131 17.61 7.55 -1.30
N THR A 132 16.84 8.40 -1.98
CA THR A 132 15.91 9.34 -1.31
C THR A 132 14.46 8.88 -1.33
N ASP A 133 14.01 8.23 -2.41
CA ASP A 133 12.59 8.09 -2.69
C ASP A 133 12.11 6.64 -2.78
N VAL A 134 13.01 5.70 -3.15
CA VAL A 134 12.66 4.28 -3.31
C VAL A 134 13.65 3.39 -2.58
N ARG A 135 13.15 2.44 -1.82
CA ARG A 135 13.92 1.34 -1.25
C ARG A 135 13.38 0.02 -1.80
N ILE A 136 14.26 -0.82 -2.31
CA ILE A 136 13.91 -2.15 -2.80
C ILE A 136 14.56 -3.16 -1.88
N ILE A 137 13.74 -4.03 -1.31
CA ILE A 137 14.14 -5.06 -0.35
C ILE A 137 13.89 -6.41 -1.01
N CYS A 138 14.96 -7.19 -1.22
CA CYS A 138 14.80 -8.58 -1.58
C CYS A 138 14.58 -9.41 -0.32
N ALA A 139 13.37 -9.94 -0.17
CA ALA A 139 12.97 -10.77 0.97
C ALA A 139 11.62 -11.45 0.73
N ASP A 140 11.36 -12.52 1.48
CA ASP A 140 10.00 -13.06 1.60
C ASP A 140 9.15 -12.09 2.44
N SER A 141 8.06 -11.60 1.86
CA SER A 141 7.14 -10.63 2.49
C SER A 141 6.47 -11.18 3.77
N ALA A 142 6.49 -12.49 4.01
CA ALA A 142 5.99 -13.12 5.22
C ALA A 142 7.07 -13.28 6.31
N SER A 143 8.34 -13.00 6.01
CA SER A 143 9.45 -13.20 6.94
C SER A 143 9.59 -12.10 7.99
N GLU A 144 10.18 -12.44 9.14
CA GLU A 144 10.56 -11.46 10.17
C GLU A 144 11.69 -10.56 9.68
N GLU A 145 12.65 -11.12 8.95
CA GLU A 145 13.75 -10.39 8.32
C GLU A 145 13.25 -9.23 7.45
N MET A 146 12.18 -9.45 6.67
CA MET A 146 11.55 -8.39 5.87
C MET A 146 11.08 -7.25 6.77
N ARG A 147 10.43 -7.55 7.90
CA ARG A 147 9.92 -6.52 8.81
C ARG A 147 11.04 -5.65 9.37
N GLU A 148 12.15 -6.26 9.76
CA GLU A 148 13.33 -5.53 10.24
C GLU A 148 13.92 -4.63 9.16
N LYS A 149 14.05 -5.13 7.93
CA LYS A 149 14.55 -4.36 6.77
C LYS A 149 13.63 -3.20 6.41
N VAL A 150 12.32 -3.41 6.46
CA VAL A 150 11.32 -2.35 6.22
C VAL A 150 11.43 -1.29 7.30
N GLN A 151 11.53 -1.67 8.58
CA GLN A 151 11.65 -0.72 9.67
C GLN A 151 12.93 0.13 9.53
N ALA A 152 14.06 -0.50 9.26
CA ALA A 152 15.33 0.21 9.02
C ALA A 152 15.23 1.19 7.83
N SER A 153 14.54 0.79 6.76
CA SER A 153 14.31 1.64 5.59
C SER A 153 13.41 2.83 5.92
N LEU A 154 12.38 2.62 6.74
CA LEU A 154 11.49 3.69 7.22
C LEU A 154 12.24 4.72 8.08
N ASP A 155 13.14 4.26 8.93
CA ASP A 155 13.93 5.14 9.81
C ASP A 155 14.85 6.03 8.98
N ILE A 156 15.54 5.46 7.98
CA ILE A 156 16.38 6.24 7.04
C ILE A 156 15.54 7.26 6.24
N MET A 157 14.33 6.90 5.82
CA MET A 157 13.48 7.80 5.03
C MET A 157 12.84 8.92 5.87
N ARG A 158 12.88 8.86 7.18
CA ARG A 158 12.35 9.91 8.08
C ARG A 158 13.35 11.00 8.41
N GLU A 159 14.63 10.74 8.22
CA GLU A 159 15.72 11.72 8.36
C GLU A 159 15.77 12.69 7.16
#